data_089f2bcdb4463f2afb4b0d857f915bd5
#
_entry.id   089f2bcdb4463f2afb4b0d857f915bd5
#
_cell.length_a   1.000
_cell.length_b   1.000
_cell.length_c   1.000
_cell.angle_alpha   90.00
_cell.angle_beta   90.00
_cell.angle_gamma   90.00
#
_symmetry.space_group_name_H-M   'P 1'
#
loop_
_entity.id
_entity.type
_entity.pdbx_description
1 polymer ?
#
loop_
_entity_poly.entity_id
_entity_poly.type
_entity_poly.pdbx_seq_one_letter_code
_entity_poly.pdbx_strand_id
1 'polypeptide(L)'
;MHISEGVLSGSVLISGGVLAAAGTAIGLKKLDYDRIANVSILSASFFVASLIHVPVGPSNVHLVLNGIVGLLLGWAAFPAIMVALSLQAVLFQFGGITSLGVNTIIMAMPSVLCYYLFRSMILKKSAVAFISAFACGFFSVFFSAVLVGLALMTTDENFLEISGLVVVAHFPVMLIEGIITAFFISFIKKVQPSMLPGFLAVGQLKKSPRNCAEIR
;
A
#
# COMPACT_ATOMS: atom_id res chain seq x y z
N MET A 1 -8.33 -2.82 7.57
CA MET A 1 -8.87 -1.46 7.37
C MET A 1 -9.95 -1.44 6.31
N HIS A 2 -11.00 -2.22 6.47
CA HIS A 2 -12.14 -2.18 5.57
C HIS A 2 -13.29 -1.46 6.25
N ILE A 3 -13.98 -0.60 5.52
CA ILE A 3 -15.28 -0.10 5.92
C ILE A 3 -16.31 -1.11 5.40
N SER A 4 -17.16 -1.59 6.30
CA SER A 4 -18.18 -2.59 6.00
C SER A 4 -19.27 -2.03 5.08
N GLU A 5 -19.98 -2.91 4.39
CA GLU A 5 -21.08 -2.55 3.52
C GLU A 5 -22.22 -1.89 4.31
N GLY A 6 -22.89 -0.90 3.70
CA GLY A 6 -24.01 -0.19 4.32
C GLY A 6 -23.62 0.93 5.29
N VAL A 7 -22.33 1.15 5.59
CA VAL A 7 -21.86 2.20 6.48
C VAL A 7 -21.74 3.55 5.78
N LEU A 8 -21.28 3.56 4.53
CA LEU A 8 -20.95 4.78 3.79
C LEU A 8 -22.13 5.35 3.01
N SER A 9 -22.18 6.68 2.91
CA SER A 9 -23.16 7.37 2.07
C SER A 9 -22.94 7.11 0.58
N GLY A 10 -24.01 7.19 -0.23
CA GLY A 10 -23.93 6.96 -1.67
C GLY A 10 -22.96 7.88 -2.40
N SER A 11 -22.84 9.13 -1.98
CA SER A 11 -21.89 10.11 -2.54
C SER A 11 -20.43 9.69 -2.33
N VAL A 12 -20.10 9.18 -1.13
CA VAL A 12 -18.76 8.68 -0.79
C VAL A 12 -18.45 7.42 -1.59
N LEU A 13 -19.42 6.50 -1.73
CA LEU A 13 -19.26 5.27 -2.52
C LEU A 13 -18.98 5.56 -4.00
N ILE A 14 -19.74 6.50 -4.61
CA ILE A 14 -19.58 6.87 -6.02
C ILE A 14 -18.21 7.55 -6.23
N SER A 15 -17.86 8.53 -5.40
CA SER A 15 -16.58 9.24 -5.51
C SER A 15 -15.39 8.29 -5.33
N GLY A 16 -15.43 7.42 -4.33
CA GLY A 16 -14.41 6.39 -4.09
C GLY A 16 -14.31 5.40 -5.25
N GLY A 17 -15.44 4.99 -5.84
CA GLY A 17 -15.48 4.12 -7.01
C GLY A 17 -14.80 4.75 -8.23
N VAL A 18 -15.12 6.00 -8.54
CA VAL A 18 -14.51 6.75 -9.66
C VAL A 18 -13.00 6.92 -9.46
N LEU A 19 -12.57 7.33 -8.26
CA LEU A 19 -11.15 7.50 -7.94
C LEU A 19 -10.39 6.17 -7.99
N ALA A 20 -10.99 5.08 -7.48
CA ALA A 20 -10.37 3.75 -7.54
C ALA A 20 -10.23 3.25 -8.98
N ALA A 21 -11.24 3.45 -9.81
CA ALA A 21 -11.19 3.11 -11.24
C ALA A 21 -10.08 3.90 -11.95
N ALA A 22 -9.97 5.21 -11.70
CA ALA A 22 -8.91 6.04 -12.26
C ALA A 22 -7.52 5.59 -11.78
N GLY A 23 -7.33 5.36 -10.48
CA GLY A 23 -6.08 4.88 -9.90
C GLY A 23 -5.66 3.51 -10.46
N THR A 24 -6.63 2.60 -10.60
CA THR A 24 -6.40 1.27 -11.19
C THR A 24 -6.04 1.37 -12.68
N ALA A 25 -6.72 2.22 -13.45
CA ALA A 25 -6.38 2.45 -14.86
C ALA A 25 -4.95 3.00 -15.03
N ILE A 26 -4.54 3.94 -14.16
CA ILE A 26 -3.15 4.44 -14.13
C ILE A 26 -2.18 3.32 -13.74
N GLY A 27 -2.54 2.52 -12.73
CA GLY A 27 -1.74 1.39 -12.26
C GLY A 27 -1.50 0.35 -13.34
N LEU A 28 -2.55 -0.01 -14.09
CA LEU A 28 -2.48 -0.96 -15.21
C LEU A 28 -1.60 -0.41 -16.35
N LYS A 29 -1.71 0.89 -16.68
CA LYS A 29 -0.84 1.52 -17.70
C LYS A 29 0.64 1.53 -17.32
N LYS A 30 0.94 1.56 -16.02
CA LYS A 30 2.31 1.57 -15.48
C LYS A 30 2.82 0.18 -15.08
N LEU A 31 1.99 -0.84 -15.27
CA LEU A 31 2.32 -2.22 -14.98
C LEU A 31 3.37 -2.73 -15.99
N ASP A 32 4.49 -3.18 -15.45
CA ASP A 32 5.51 -3.89 -16.21
C ASP A 32 5.14 -5.38 -16.24
N TYR A 33 4.83 -5.88 -17.42
CA TYR A 33 4.41 -7.27 -17.61
C TYR A 33 5.51 -8.28 -17.26
N ASP A 34 6.79 -7.92 -17.40
CA ASP A 34 7.91 -8.77 -16.98
C ASP A 34 7.94 -8.98 -15.45
N ARG A 35 7.27 -8.10 -14.72
CA ARG A 35 7.15 -8.14 -13.25
C ARG A 35 5.80 -8.64 -12.74
N ILE A 36 4.94 -9.15 -13.63
CA ILE A 36 3.58 -9.55 -13.24
C ILE A 36 3.56 -10.64 -12.16
N ALA A 37 4.54 -11.54 -12.16
CA ALA A 37 4.68 -12.55 -11.12
C ALA A 37 4.90 -11.93 -9.74
N ASN A 38 5.74 -10.88 -9.65
CA ASN A 38 5.97 -10.16 -8.39
C ASN A 38 4.71 -9.44 -7.91
N VAL A 39 3.95 -8.84 -8.84
CA VAL A 39 2.67 -8.19 -8.54
C VAL A 39 1.67 -9.19 -7.98
N SER A 40 1.55 -10.37 -8.61
CA SER A 40 0.64 -11.42 -8.20
C SER A 40 1.01 -11.99 -6.82
N ILE A 41 2.30 -12.25 -6.56
CA ILE A 41 2.78 -12.74 -5.26
C ILE A 41 2.49 -11.72 -4.17
N LEU A 42 2.74 -10.42 -4.41
CA LEU A 42 2.49 -9.37 -3.43
C LEU A 42 0.99 -9.15 -3.20
N SER A 43 0.15 -9.25 -4.25
CA SER A 43 -1.30 -9.22 -4.12
C SER A 43 -1.82 -10.39 -3.28
N ALA A 44 -1.32 -11.60 -3.51
CA ALA A 44 -1.68 -12.79 -2.72
C ALA A 44 -1.19 -12.66 -1.27
N SER A 45 0.02 -12.14 -1.05
CA SER A 45 0.55 -11.90 0.31
C SER A 45 -0.28 -10.87 1.07
N PHE A 46 -0.70 -9.79 0.41
CA PHE A 46 -1.62 -8.80 0.95
C PHE A 46 -2.96 -9.43 1.33
N PHE A 47 -3.53 -10.24 0.42
CA PHE A 47 -4.77 -10.97 0.67
C PHE A 47 -4.68 -11.84 1.93
N VAL A 48 -3.63 -12.67 2.05
CA VAL A 48 -3.46 -13.59 3.19
C VAL A 48 -3.20 -12.82 4.49
N ALA A 49 -2.35 -11.80 4.47
CA ALA A 49 -2.03 -11.00 5.65
C ALA A 49 -3.26 -10.30 6.23
N SER A 50 -4.15 -9.84 5.38
CA SER A 50 -5.37 -9.14 5.79
C SER A 50 -6.49 -10.04 6.33
N LEU A 51 -6.34 -11.38 6.24
CA LEU A 51 -7.28 -12.31 6.89
C LEU A 51 -7.16 -12.29 8.41
N ILE A 52 -6.00 -11.87 8.94
CA ILE A 52 -5.80 -11.68 10.39
C ILE A 52 -6.33 -10.28 10.75
N HIS A 53 -7.54 -10.21 11.27
CA HIS A 53 -8.19 -8.94 11.57
C HIS A 53 -8.87 -8.94 12.94
N VAL A 54 -9.00 -7.74 13.50
CA VAL A 54 -9.74 -7.46 14.75
C VAL A 54 -10.78 -6.38 14.45
N PRO A 55 -12.07 -6.62 14.72
CA PRO A 55 -13.11 -5.62 14.50
C PRO A 55 -12.97 -4.47 15.51
N VAL A 56 -13.06 -3.22 15.02
CA VAL A 56 -13.04 -2.00 15.83
C VAL A 56 -14.15 -1.06 15.34
N GLY A 57 -15.30 -1.08 15.99
CA GLY A 57 -16.47 -0.31 15.58
C GLY A 57 -16.91 -0.63 14.15
N PRO A 58 -17.16 0.37 13.30
CA PRO A 58 -17.58 0.18 11.91
C PRO A 58 -16.44 -0.21 10.95
N SER A 59 -15.21 -0.37 11.45
CA SER A 59 -14.02 -0.72 10.69
C SER A 59 -13.32 -1.95 11.27
N ASN A 60 -12.48 -2.59 10.48
CA ASN A 60 -11.65 -3.69 10.90
C ASN A 60 -10.16 -3.28 10.86
N VAL A 61 -9.43 -3.64 11.91
CA VAL A 61 -7.98 -3.46 12.00
C VAL A 61 -7.30 -4.77 11.66
N HIS A 62 -6.43 -4.75 10.67
CA HIS A 62 -5.69 -5.94 10.24
C HIS A 62 -4.28 -5.55 9.74
N LEU A 63 -3.43 -6.55 9.62
CA LEU A 63 -2.13 -6.37 8.96
C LEU A 63 -2.36 -6.08 7.47
N VAL A 64 -1.76 -5.03 6.94
CA VAL A 64 -2.11 -4.51 5.62
C VAL A 64 -1.00 -4.69 4.60
N LEU A 65 0.27 -4.70 5.04
CA LEU A 65 1.46 -4.72 4.18
C LEU A 65 1.50 -3.56 3.15
N ASN A 66 0.75 -2.49 3.39
CA ASN A 66 0.66 -1.34 2.49
C ASN A 66 2.03 -0.73 2.18
N GLY A 67 2.90 -0.63 3.19
CA GLY A 67 4.25 -0.12 3.03
C GLY A 67 5.07 -0.95 2.05
N ILE A 68 5.02 -2.27 2.18
CA ILE A 68 5.75 -3.23 1.33
C ILE A 68 5.20 -3.19 -0.10
N VAL A 69 3.88 -3.32 -0.24
CA VAL A 69 3.21 -3.32 -1.56
C VAL A 69 3.47 -1.99 -2.27
N GLY A 70 3.34 -0.87 -1.56
CA GLY A 70 3.63 0.45 -2.11
C GLY A 70 5.07 0.59 -2.58
N LEU A 71 6.06 0.27 -1.73
CA LEU A 71 7.48 0.41 -2.06
C LEU A 71 7.92 -0.44 -3.25
N LEU A 72 7.38 -1.64 -3.39
CA LEU A 72 7.79 -2.56 -4.46
C LEU A 72 7.03 -2.35 -5.76
N LEU A 73 5.74 -1.99 -5.69
CA LEU A 73 4.87 -1.91 -6.86
C LEU A 73 4.59 -0.48 -7.35
N GLY A 74 4.72 0.53 -6.47
CA GLY A 74 4.35 1.90 -6.83
C GLY A 74 2.88 1.97 -7.30
N TRP A 75 2.60 2.47 -8.50
CA TRP A 75 1.25 2.56 -9.05
C TRP A 75 0.59 1.22 -9.30
N ALA A 76 1.34 0.15 -9.56
CA ALA A 76 0.78 -1.20 -9.71
C ALA A 76 0.19 -1.74 -8.40
N ALA A 77 0.39 -1.05 -7.26
CA ALA A 77 -0.30 -1.33 -6.00
C ALA A 77 -1.83 -1.18 -6.13
N PHE A 78 -2.33 -0.25 -6.96
CA PHE A 78 -3.78 -0.08 -7.16
C PHE A 78 -4.45 -1.35 -7.70
N PRO A 79 -4.09 -1.88 -8.86
CA PRO A 79 -4.72 -3.12 -9.34
C PRO A 79 -4.43 -4.32 -8.44
N ALA A 80 -3.24 -4.41 -7.83
CA ALA A 80 -2.89 -5.51 -6.93
C ALA A 80 -3.78 -5.54 -5.68
N ILE A 81 -3.96 -4.39 -5.03
CA ILE A 81 -4.81 -4.24 -3.84
C ILE A 81 -6.28 -4.42 -4.22
N MET A 82 -6.73 -3.84 -5.33
CA MET A 82 -8.12 -3.98 -5.79
C MET A 82 -8.51 -5.45 -6.03
N VAL A 83 -7.63 -6.24 -6.65
CA VAL A 83 -7.86 -7.69 -6.86
C VAL A 83 -7.94 -8.42 -5.51
N ALA A 84 -7.01 -8.14 -4.59
CA ALA A 84 -7.01 -8.77 -3.28
C ALA A 84 -8.29 -8.43 -2.49
N LEU A 85 -8.72 -7.15 -2.48
CA LEU A 85 -9.95 -6.71 -1.82
C LEU A 85 -11.21 -7.31 -2.47
N SER A 86 -11.21 -7.46 -3.80
CA SER A 86 -12.32 -8.12 -4.51
C SER A 86 -12.46 -9.59 -4.07
N LEU A 87 -11.34 -10.30 -3.97
CA LEU A 87 -11.34 -11.68 -3.47
C LEU A 87 -11.81 -11.77 -2.01
N GLN A 88 -11.40 -10.82 -1.16
CA GLN A 88 -11.86 -10.77 0.23
C GLN A 88 -13.37 -10.49 0.34
N ALA A 89 -13.89 -9.57 -0.47
CA ALA A 89 -15.32 -9.27 -0.50
C ALA A 89 -16.15 -10.48 -0.94
N VAL A 90 -15.68 -11.21 -1.97
CA VAL A 90 -16.41 -12.36 -2.52
C VAL A 90 -16.28 -13.60 -1.63
N LEU A 91 -15.09 -13.93 -1.14
CA LEU A 91 -14.83 -15.17 -0.42
C LEU A 91 -15.17 -15.08 1.08
N PHE A 92 -14.97 -13.90 1.70
CA PHE A 92 -15.08 -13.73 3.14
C PHE A 92 -16.07 -12.65 3.56
N GLN A 93 -16.70 -11.94 2.61
CA GLN A 93 -17.61 -10.81 2.85
C GLN A 93 -16.96 -9.67 3.67
N PHE A 94 -15.63 -9.53 3.58
CA PHE A 94 -14.90 -8.46 4.23
C PHE A 94 -15.00 -7.17 3.41
N GLY A 95 -15.46 -6.09 4.04
CA GLY A 95 -15.71 -4.81 3.39
C GLY A 95 -17.04 -4.80 2.65
N GLY A 96 -17.13 -5.47 1.51
CA GLY A 96 -18.29 -5.55 0.64
C GLY A 96 -18.01 -5.03 -0.77
N ILE A 97 -18.88 -5.40 -1.71
CA ILE A 97 -18.71 -5.02 -3.13
C ILE A 97 -18.98 -3.53 -3.34
N THR A 98 -19.97 -2.97 -2.63
CA THR A 98 -20.32 -1.54 -2.76
C THR A 98 -19.23 -0.63 -2.22
N SER A 99 -18.57 -1.01 -1.13
CA SER A 99 -17.48 -0.25 -0.51
C SER A 99 -16.11 -0.53 -1.12
N LEU A 100 -16.00 -1.43 -2.10
CA LEU A 100 -14.73 -1.86 -2.71
C LEU A 100 -13.90 -0.70 -3.25
N GLY A 101 -14.54 0.28 -3.93
CA GLY A 101 -13.85 1.44 -4.47
C GLY A 101 -13.22 2.30 -3.38
N VAL A 102 -13.98 2.62 -2.33
CA VAL A 102 -13.49 3.42 -1.20
C VAL A 102 -12.37 2.66 -0.46
N ASN A 103 -12.56 1.38 -0.18
CA ASN A 103 -11.55 0.55 0.48
C ASN A 103 -10.26 0.45 -0.35
N THR A 104 -10.37 0.39 -1.69
CA THR A 104 -9.20 0.43 -2.58
C THR A 104 -8.44 1.75 -2.45
N ILE A 105 -9.13 2.89 -2.44
CA ILE A 105 -8.48 4.20 -2.26
C ILE A 105 -7.80 4.30 -0.90
N ILE A 106 -8.49 3.91 0.16
CA ILE A 106 -7.99 3.95 1.54
C ILE A 106 -6.66 3.19 1.68
N MET A 107 -6.46 2.11 0.93
CA MET A 107 -5.26 1.30 1.02
C MET A 107 -4.21 1.60 -0.05
N ALA A 108 -4.62 1.75 -1.30
CA ALA A 108 -3.69 1.93 -2.41
C ALA A 108 -3.10 3.34 -2.48
N MET A 109 -3.88 4.39 -2.16
CA MET A 109 -3.38 5.76 -2.24
C MET A 109 -2.26 6.06 -1.25
N PRO A 110 -2.36 5.69 0.05
CA PRO A 110 -1.24 5.79 1.00
C PRO A 110 -0.02 4.99 0.57
N SER A 111 -0.22 3.80 0.00
CA SER A 111 0.86 2.96 -0.52
C SER A 111 1.66 3.68 -1.61
N VAL A 112 0.98 4.28 -2.58
CA VAL A 112 1.60 5.06 -3.67
C VAL A 112 2.25 6.33 -3.14
N LEU A 113 1.61 7.04 -2.21
CA LEU A 113 2.19 8.23 -1.58
C LEU A 113 3.51 7.90 -0.89
N CYS A 114 3.52 6.87 -0.06
CA CYS A 114 4.72 6.40 0.64
C CYS A 114 5.82 5.91 -0.33
N TYR A 115 5.46 5.31 -1.46
CA TYR A 115 6.42 5.00 -2.51
C TYR A 115 7.19 6.24 -2.96
N TYR A 116 6.52 7.33 -3.28
CA TYR A 116 7.19 8.56 -3.74
C TYR A 116 8.03 9.22 -2.64
N LEU A 117 7.57 9.18 -1.39
CA LEU A 117 8.28 9.77 -0.26
C LEU A 117 9.57 9.01 0.09
N PHE A 118 9.53 7.68 0.08
CA PHE A 118 10.59 6.85 0.67
C PHE A 118 11.46 6.09 -0.33
N ARG A 119 11.04 5.91 -1.61
CA ARG A 119 11.77 5.10 -2.60
C ARG A 119 13.24 5.48 -2.77
N SER A 120 13.57 6.77 -2.73
CA SER A 120 14.93 7.26 -2.91
C SER A 120 15.83 6.98 -1.70
N MET A 121 15.24 6.88 -0.51
CA MET A 121 15.97 6.68 0.73
C MET A 121 16.33 5.21 0.97
N ILE A 122 15.53 4.28 0.44
CA ILE A 122 15.74 2.83 0.58
C ILE A 122 17.02 2.36 -0.10
N LEU A 123 17.44 3.04 -1.18
CA LEU A 123 18.69 2.72 -1.89
C LEU A 123 19.95 3.24 -1.19
N LYS A 124 19.82 4.08 -0.17
CA LYS A 124 20.94 4.64 0.61
C LYS A 124 21.58 3.60 1.55
N LYS A 125 22.50 4.06 2.42
CA LYS A 125 23.17 3.22 3.44
C LYS A 125 22.17 2.42 4.28
N SER A 126 22.59 1.26 4.80
CA SER A 126 21.72 0.29 5.47
C SER A 126 20.86 0.88 6.60
N ALA A 127 21.42 1.72 7.47
CA ALA A 127 20.67 2.35 8.56
C ALA A 127 19.59 3.31 8.05
N VAL A 128 19.89 4.14 7.05
CA VAL A 128 18.92 5.07 6.44
C VAL A 128 17.80 4.29 5.75
N ALA A 129 18.16 3.21 5.03
CA ALA A 129 17.18 2.36 4.37
C ALA A 129 16.24 1.68 5.38
N PHE A 130 16.77 1.19 6.51
CA PHE A 130 15.98 0.56 7.57
C PHE A 130 14.97 1.54 8.18
N ILE A 131 15.45 2.73 8.59
CA ILE A 131 14.59 3.77 9.18
C ILE A 131 13.53 4.24 8.18
N SER A 132 13.91 4.43 6.91
CA SER A 132 12.96 4.86 5.87
C SER A 132 11.93 3.79 5.55
N ALA A 133 12.29 2.51 5.58
CA ALA A 133 11.37 1.41 5.40
C ALA A 133 10.40 1.30 6.59
N PHE A 134 10.89 1.47 7.82
CA PHE A 134 10.04 1.56 9.00
C PHE A 134 9.03 2.71 8.88
N ALA A 135 9.52 3.92 8.56
CA ALA A 135 8.68 5.09 8.38
C ALA A 135 7.64 4.88 7.28
N CYS A 136 8.02 4.22 6.18
CA CYS A 136 7.10 3.90 5.09
C CYS A 136 5.96 2.98 5.57
N GLY A 137 6.25 1.89 6.27
CA GLY A 137 5.24 1.00 6.84
C GLY A 137 4.33 1.72 7.83
N PHE A 138 4.91 2.48 8.75
CA PHE A 138 4.18 3.27 9.74
C PHE A 138 3.23 4.29 9.09
N PHE A 139 3.77 5.16 8.23
CA PHE A 139 2.98 6.23 7.62
C PHE A 139 1.96 5.74 6.60
N SER A 140 2.20 4.61 5.94
CA SER A 140 1.20 4.04 5.04
C SER A 140 -0.07 3.63 5.78
N VAL A 141 0.06 3.03 6.97
CA VAL A 141 -1.08 2.68 7.83
C VAL A 141 -1.69 3.93 8.45
N PHE A 142 -0.89 4.89 8.89
CA PHE A 142 -1.37 6.16 9.42
C PHE A 142 -2.26 6.90 8.42
N PHE A 143 -1.79 7.10 7.18
CA PHE A 143 -2.59 7.78 6.15
C PHE A 143 -3.84 6.98 5.77
N SER A 144 -3.76 5.64 5.78
CA SER A 144 -4.95 4.80 5.59
C SER A 144 -5.97 5.01 6.71
N ALA A 145 -5.55 5.06 7.98
CA ALA A 145 -6.44 5.31 9.12
C ALA A 145 -7.09 6.71 9.04
N VAL A 146 -6.32 7.72 8.61
CA VAL A 146 -6.84 9.07 8.37
C VAL A 146 -7.89 9.06 7.26
N LEU A 147 -7.66 8.35 6.16
CA LEU A 147 -8.64 8.24 5.06
C LEU A 147 -9.92 7.50 5.50
N VAL A 148 -9.81 6.46 6.35
CA VAL A 148 -10.98 5.82 6.97
C VAL A 148 -11.76 6.83 7.79
N GLY A 149 -11.09 7.58 8.65
CA GLY A 149 -11.70 8.62 9.47
C GLY A 149 -12.42 9.68 8.63
N LEU A 150 -11.76 10.17 7.57
CA LEU A 150 -12.36 11.15 6.64
C LEU A 150 -13.58 10.58 5.91
N ALA A 151 -13.53 9.33 5.45
CA ALA A 151 -14.66 8.69 4.79
C ALA A 151 -15.88 8.53 5.72
N LEU A 152 -15.64 8.22 7.00
CA LEU A 152 -16.68 8.13 8.01
C LEU A 152 -17.27 9.52 8.32
N MET A 153 -16.44 10.52 8.56
CA MET A 153 -16.86 11.89 8.85
C MET A 153 -17.68 12.53 7.71
N THR A 154 -17.32 12.24 6.47
CA THR A 154 -18.06 12.73 5.28
C THR A 154 -19.38 11.99 5.05
N THR A 155 -19.60 10.88 5.75
CA THR A 155 -20.84 10.11 5.68
C THR A 155 -21.87 10.61 6.67
N ASP A 156 -21.48 10.84 7.94
CA ASP A 156 -22.37 11.35 9.00
C ASP A 156 -21.52 12.04 10.09
N GLU A 157 -21.99 13.20 10.57
CA GLU A 157 -21.31 13.98 11.62
C GLU A 157 -21.20 13.20 12.95
N ASN A 158 -22.09 12.26 13.20
CA ASN A 158 -22.04 11.38 14.39
C ASN A 158 -20.81 10.47 14.43
N PHE A 159 -20.11 10.30 13.31
CA PHE A 159 -18.86 9.50 13.23
C PHE A 159 -17.59 10.29 13.65
N LEU A 160 -17.70 11.54 14.06
CA LEU A 160 -16.53 12.35 14.44
C LEU A 160 -15.70 11.70 15.56
N GLU A 161 -16.33 11.29 16.65
CA GLU A 161 -15.66 10.64 17.78
C GLU A 161 -15.08 9.28 17.39
N ILE A 162 -15.84 8.51 16.61
CA ILE A 162 -15.43 7.19 16.13
C ILE A 162 -14.22 7.31 15.20
N SER A 163 -14.16 8.37 14.38
CA SER A 163 -13.04 8.62 13.47
C SER A 163 -11.72 8.81 14.21
N GLY A 164 -11.73 9.55 15.33
CA GLY A 164 -10.57 9.69 16.21
C GLY A 164 -10.17 8.36 16.84
N LEU A 165 -11.12 7.60 17.33
CA LEU A 165 -10.89 6.28 17.94
C LEU A 165 -10.26 5.31 16.92
N VAL A 166 -10.72 5.31 15.68
CA VAL A 166 -10.17 4.47 14.61
C VAL A 166 -8.67 4.76 14.41
N VAL A 167 -8.27 6.02 14.34
CA VAL A 167 -6.84 6.39 14.18
C VAL A 167 -6.01 5.89 15.36
N VAL A 168 -6.50 6.09 16.60
CA VAL A 168 -5.79 5.63 17.81
C VAL A 168 -5.71 4.11 17.88
N ALA A 169 -6.78 3.40 17.53
CA ALA A 169 -6.82 1.93 17.52
C ALA A 169 -5.84 1.32 16.49
N HIS A 170 -5.48 2.05 15.44
CA HIS A 170 -4.50 1.61 14.45
C HIS A 170 -3.04 1.82 14.88
N PHE A 171 -2.78 2.55 15.97
CA PHE A 171 -1.41 2.84 16.41
C PHE A 171 -0.53 1.59 16.63
N PRO A 172 -1.00 0.52 17.31
CA PRO A 172 -0.23 -0.71 17.44
C PRO A 172 0.11 -1.34 16.09
N VAL A 173 -0.83 -1.31 15.13
CA VAL A 173 -0.62 -1.86 13.79
C VAL A 173 0.38 -1.01 13.00
N MET A 174 0.38 0.32 13.16
CA MET A 174 1.38 1.18 12.55
C MET A 174 2.80 0.79 12.96
N LEU A 175 3.02 0.48 14.25
CA LEU A 175 4.32 0.03 14.75
C LEU A 175 4.71 -1.33 14.17
N ILE A 176 3.80 -2.29 14.20
CA ILE A 176 4.02 -3.65 13.68
C ILE A 176 4.33 -3.59 12.17
N GLU A 177 3.54 -2.88 11.39
CA GLU A 177 3.75 -2.68 9.95
C GLU A 177 5.09 -2.00 9.65
N GLY A 178 5.46 -0.99 10.45
CA GLY A 178 6.77 -0.35 10.34
C GLY A 178 7.91 -1.34 10.54
N ILE A 179 7.84 -2.16 11.59
CA ILE A 179 8.84 -3.18 11.91
C ILE A 179 8.91 -4.22 10.78
N ILE A 180 7.78 -4.79 10.37
CA ILE A 180 7.72 -5.81 9.32
C ILE A 180 8.30 -5.25 8.01
N THR A 181 7.90 -4.04 7.62
CA THR A 181 8.39 -3.39 6.41
C THR A 181 9.90 -3.17 6.47
N ALA A 182 10.45 -2.71 7.61
CA ALA A 182 11.88 -2.48 7.77
C ALA A 182 12.69 -3.77 7.62
N PHE A 183 12.27 -4.84 8.28
CA PHE A 183 12.95 -6.14 8.18
C PHE A 183 12.83 -6.74 6.78
N PHE A 184 11.63 -6.71 6.19
CA PHE A 184 11.38 -7.25 4.86
C PHE A 184 12.22 -6.53 3.80
N ILE A 185 12.23 -5.21 3.78
CA ILE A 185 13.02 -4.42 2.82
C ILE A 185 14.53 -4.64 3.04
N SER A 186 14.97 -4.75 4.29
CA SER A 186 16.37 -5.07 4.60
C SER A 186 16.78 -6.45 4.08
N PHE A 187 15.88 -7.42 4.19
CA PHE A 187 16.07 -8.77 3.64
C PHE A 187 16.12 -8.74 2.11
N ILE A 188 15.14 -8.12 1.45
CA ILE A 188 15.11 -7.99 -0.02
C ILE A 188 16.34 -7.26 -0.54
N LYS A 189 16.81 -6.24 0.16
CA LYS A 189 18.03 -5.52 -0.21
C LYS A 189 19.28 -6.40 -0.23
N LYS A 190 19.31 -7.43 0.61
CA LYS A 190 20.40 -8.40 0.70
C LYS A 190 20.28 -9.54 -0.33
N VAL A 191 19.06 -10.07 -0.50
CA VAL A 191 18.83 -11.34 -1.24
C VAL A 191 18.49 -11.05 -2.69
N GLN A 192 17.63 -10.08 -2.97
CA GLN A 192 17.15 -9.78 -4.32
C GLN A 192 16.95 -8.27 -4.54
N PRO A 193 18.06 -7.51 -4.56
CA PRO A 193 18.00 -6.04 -4.67
C PRO A 193 17.36 -5.54 -5.97
N SER A 194 17.30 -6.37 -7.02
CA SER A 194 16.62 -6.05 -8.28
C SER A 194 15.11 -5.83 -8.16
N MET A 195 14.49 -6.32 -7.09
CA MET A 195 13.08 -6.06 -6.80
C MET A 195 12.84 -4.63 -6.31
N LEU A 196 13.85 -3.96 -5.77
CA LEU A 196 13.71 -2.60 -5.26
C LEU A 196 13.57 -1.58 -6.39
N PRO A 197 12.69 -0.56 -6.23
CA PRO A 197 12.50 0.46 -7.26
C PRO A 197 13.78 1.27 -7.48
N GLY A 198 14.16 1.45 -8.76
CA GLY A 198 15.34 2.23 -9.14
C GLY A 198 16.69 1.51 -9.03
N PHE A 199 16.74 0.28 -8.53
CA PHE A 199 18.00 -0.47 -8.42
C PHE A 199 18.65 -0.71 -9.80
N LEU A 200 17.86 -1.05 -10.82
CA LEU A 200 18.36 -1.24 -12.18
C LEU A 200 18.90 0.05 -12.81
N ALA A 201 18.27 1.19 -12.53
CA ALA A 201 18.73 2.49 -13.01
C ALA A 201 20.09 2.88 -12.41
N VAL A 202 20.29 2.62 -11.12
CA VAL A 202 21.57 2.86 -10.43
C VAL A 202 22.67 1.91 -10.92
N GLY A 203 22.32 0.66 -11.22
CA GLY A 203 23.24 -0.35 -11.76
C GLY A 203 23.74 -0.02 -13.18
N GLN A 204 22.88 0.54 -14.03
CA GLN A 204 23.23 0.97 -15.38
C GLN A 204 24.10 2.23 -15.37
N LEU A 205 23.84 3.20 -14.49
CA LEU A 205 24.69 4.38 -14.33
C LEU A 205 26.09 4.04 -13.83
N LYS A 206 26.26 2.97 -13.07
CA LYS A 206 27.54 2.49 -12.56
C LYS A 206 28.34 1.67 -13.59
N LYS A 207 27.68 1.12 -14.63
CA LYS A 207 28.31 0.37 -15.74
C LYS A 207 28.70 1.24 -16.94
N SER A 208 28.28 2.48 -17.00
CA SER A 208 28.65 3.41 -18.08
C SER A 208 29.56 4.48 -17.52
N PRO A 209 30.84 4.19 -17.29
CA PRO A 209 31.88 4.88 -17.98
C PRO A 209 33.17 4.03 -18.11
N ARG A 210 33.73 3.98 -19.29
CA ARG A 210 35.08 3.52 -19.69
C ARG A 210 35.09 2.35 -20.68
N ASN A 211 34.52 2.54 -21.85
CA ASN A 211 34.95 1.81 -23.05
C ASN A 211 34.87 2.69 -24.30
N CYS A 212 35.36 3.92 -24.20
CA CYS A 212 35.62 4.77 -25.38
C CYS A 212 37.09 5.22 -25.49
N ALA A 213 38.02 4.50 -24.85
CA ALA A 213 39.44 4.89 -24.87
C ALA A 213 40.40 3.80 -25.40
N GLU A 214 39.89 2.73 -26.02
CA GLU A 214 40.75 1.69 -26.61
C GLU A 214 40.25 1.29 -28.00
N ILE A 215 40.09 2.26 -28.91
CA ILE A 215 40.18 2.05 -30.36
C ILE A 215 40.85 3.31 -30.93
N ARG A 216 42.17 3.37 -30.84
CA ARG A 216 43.07 4.06 -31.73
C ARG A 216 44.36 3.30 -31.80
#